data_ce5424e31df1c143ffca74d149c63f76
#
_entry.id   ce5424e31df1c143ffca74d149c63f76
#
_cell.length_a   1.000
_cell.length_b   1.000
_cell.length_c   1.000
_cell.angle_alpha   90.00
_cell.angle_beta   90.00
_cell.angle_gamma   90.00
#
_symmetry.space_group_name_H-M   'P 1'
#
loop_
_entity.id
_entity.type
_entity.pdbx_description
1 polymer ?
#
loop_
_entity_poly.entity_id
_entity_poly.type
_entity_poly.pdbx_seq_one_letter_code
_entity_poly.pdbx_strand_id
1 'polypeptide(L)'
;MANGIDILSDTTGQAIVESIKALGNKIGGNRHIVYGFHIDGNDSNPATRVRYLLDAVGMIPAKMNYTSGTFDYGSWADAFFMPRPCMLKFDGTVDYYLNENDLTKKLDGTGSDVTNIDYAGNAMMEWGDGTDIIWMKIEPDKGDPYSGSVYISNYQVDAGYHCYAFQDINGNIIPHFYTPIYQGCVDSAGRLRSISGQVVGKNRTAQQEMDAAAKCGNDWYIEQYGDRLLINMLLTLISKSTDSQTAFGRGYSEMGWNEADMLKTGSINTKGLFWGENTGKLAVKVFGMENYYGNQWRRTVGLNLVNGIYKTKLTPSTADGSTVKGYNTDG
;
A
#
# COMPACT_ATOMS: atom_id res chain seq x y z
N MET A 1 -46.91 -18.52 19.07
CA MET A 1 -45.51 -17.98 18.98
C MET A 1 -45.15 -18.03 17.51
N ALA A 2 -45.08 -16.87 16.87
CA ALA A 2 -44.68 -16.79 15.46
C ALA A 2 -43.19 -17.06 15.37
N ASN A 3 -42.79 -18.13 14.69
CA ASN A 3 -41.37 -18.34 14.33
C ASN A 3 -41.01 -17.26 13.34
N GLY A 4 -40.20 -16.29 13.79
CA GLY A 4 -39.57 -15.33 12.88
C GLY A 4 -38.70 -16.10 11.89
N ILE A 5 -39.03 -16.04 10.61
CA ILE A 5 -38.18 -16.55 9.55
C ILE A 5 -36.98 -15.59 9.45
N ASP A 6 -35.81 -16.10 9.74
CA ASP A 6 -34.56 -15.32 9.54
C ASP A 6 -34.28 -15.31 8.04
N ILE A 7 -34.82 -14.30 7.35
CA ILE A 7 -34.72 -14.11 5.89
C ILE A 7 -33.27 -13.78 5.48
N LEU A 8 -32.41 -13.43 6.43
CA LEU A 8 -31.03 -13.03 6.15
C LEU A 8 -30.02 -14.20 6.19
N SER A 9 -30.46 -15.38 6.62
CA SER A 9 -29.58 -16.55 6.75
C SER A 9 -29.55 -17.46 5.53
N ASP A 10 -30.51 -17.31 4.59
CA ASP A 10 -30.53 -18.10 3.36
C ASP A 10 -29.83 -17.40 2.18
N THR A 11 -29.47 -18.17 1.16
CA THR A 11 -28.76 -17.68 -0.03
C THR A 11 -29.53 -16.57 -0.77
N THR A 12 -30.85 -16.58 -0.69
CA THR A 12 -31.77 -15.63 -1.33
C THR A 12 -31.74 -14.30 -0.55
N GLY A 13 -31.77 -14.37 0.79
CA GLY A 13 -31.63 -13.19 1.66
C GLY A 13 -30.29 -12.51 1.50
N GLN A 14 -29.22 -13.29 1.40
CA GLN A 14 -27.87 -12.77 1.14
C GLN A 14 -27.78 -12.09 -0.24
N ALA A 15 -28.33 -12.70 -1.29
CA ALA A 15 -28.36 -12.10 -2.63
C ALA A 15 -29.18 -10.79 -2.68
N ILE A 16 -30.27 -10.70 -1.92
CA ILE A 16 -31.04 -9.46 -1.78
C ILE A 16 -30.24 -8.38 -1.06
N VAL A 17 -29.54 -8.71 0.02
CA VAL A 17 -28.67 -7.77 0.75
C VAL A 17 -27.56 -7.26 -0.16
N GLU A 18 -26.90 -8.12 -0.91
CA GLU A 18 -25.86 -7.72 -1.87
C GLU A 18 -26.42 -6.85 -3.01
N SER A 19 -27.61 -7.16 -3.50
CA SER A 19 -28.30 -6.36 -4.52
C SER A 19 -28.71 -4.98 -3.99
N ILE A 20 -29.15 -4.88 -2.74
CA ILE A 20 -29.47 -3.62 -2.07
C ILE A 20 -28.22 -2.79 -1.83
N LYS A 21 -27.10 -3.40 -1.42
CA LYS A 21 -25.81 -2.74 -1.29
C LYS A 21 -25.33 -2.20 -2.65
N ALA A 22 -25.36 -3.04 -3.70
CA ALA A 22 -24.99 -2.66 -5.06
C ALA A 22 -25.88 -1.52 -5.61
N LEU A 23 -27.18 -1.56 -5.30
CA LEU A 23 -28.12 -0.50 -5.69
C LEU A 23 -27.87 0.78 -4.87
N GLY A 24 -27.58 0.67 -3.58
CA GLY A 24 -27.17 1.79 -2.72
C GLY A 24 -25.92 2.48 -3.25
N ASN A 25 -24.94 1.73 -3.72
CA ASN A 25 -23.71 2.25 -4.35
C ASN A 25 -23.99 2.92 -5.71
N LYS A 26 -25.05 2.55 -6.42
CA LYS A 26 -25.46 3.15 -7.72
C LYS A 26 -26.39 4.36 -7.60
N ILE A 27 -27.16 4.48 -6.53
CA ILE A 27 -28.20 5.52 -6.37
C ILE A 27 -27.79 6.62 -5.41
N GLY A 28 -26.91 6.32 -4.44
CA GLY A 28 -26.43 7.30 -3.48
C GLY A 28 -25.10 7.85 -3.94
N GLY A 29 -25.03 9.16 -4.16
CA GLY A 29 -23.75 9.85 -4.25
C GLY A 29 -22.82 9.39 -3.12
N ASN A 30 -21.51 9.48 -3.32
CA ASN A 30 -20.39 9.02 -2.50
C ASN A 30 -20.76 8.62 -1.07
N ARG A 31 -20.88 7.32 -0.81
CA ARG A 31 -21.10 6.82 0.54
C ARG A 31 -19.91 7.26 1.41
N HIS A 32 -20.18 8.08 2.41
CA HIS A 32 -19.19 8.45 3.40
C HIS A 32 -18.83 7.22 4.24
N ILE A 33 -17.58 6.79 4.15
CA ILE A 33 -17.03 5.61 4.86
C ILE A 33 -15.93 6.07 5.80
N VAL A 34 -15.97 5.57 7.04
CA VAL A 34 -14.90 5.78 8.03
C VAL A 34 -14.56 4.45 8.67
N TYR A 35 -13.56 3.78 8.16
CA TYR A 35 -12.98 2.63 8.83
C TYR A 35 -12.08 3.08 9.97
N GLY A 36 -12.23 2.46 11.15
CA GLY A 36 -11.37 2.75 12.28
C GLY A 36 -10.78 1.48 12.88
N PHE A 37 -9.64 1.63 13.52
CA PHE A 37 -9.08 0.61 14.41
C PHE A 37 -8.27 1.26 15.52
N HIS A 38 -8.21 0.57 16.67
CA HIS A 38 -7.38 0.95 17.80
C HIS A 38 -6.26 -0.07 17.97
N ILE A 39 -5.06 0.40 18.24
CA ILE A 39 -3.90 -0.42 18.61
C ILE A 39 -3.65 -0.25 20.09
N ASP A 40 -3.70 -1.33 20.87
CA ASP A 40 -3.21 -1.40 22.24
C ASP A 40 -1.74 -1.82 22.22
N GLY A 41 -0.84 -0.87 22.36
CA GLY A 41 0.61 -1.12 22.36
C GLY A 41 1.11 -1.97 23.52
N ASN A 42 0.34 -2.10 24.59
CA ASN A 42 0.66 -2.89 25.76
C ASN A 42 0.26 -4.38 25.62
N ASP A 43 -0.63 -4.71 24.66
CA ASP A 43 -0.93 -6.10 24.33
C ASP A 43 0.19 -6.67 23.45
N SER A 44 0.86 -7.71 23.92
CA SER A 44 1.96 -8.36 23.19
C SER A 44 1.52 -9.22 22.01
N ASN A 45 0.23 -9.57 21.92
CA ASN A 45 -0.30 -10.39 20.82
C ASN A 45 -0.72 -9.52 19.63
N PRO A 46 -0.07 -9.61 18.45
CA PRO A 46 -0.37 -8.78 17.29
C PRO A 46 -1.82 -8.87 16.78
N ALA A 47 -2.49 -10.00 17.02
CA ALA A 47 -3.86 -10.23 16.53
C ALA A 47 -4.93 -9.66 17.47
N THR A 48 -4.68 -9.62 18.80
CA THR A 48 -5.63 -9.12 19.80
C THR A 48 -5.43 -7.65 20.10
N ARG A 49 -4.23 -7.11 19.90
CA ARG A 49 -3.95 -5.68 20.12
C ARG A 49 -4.69 -4.75 19.17
N VAL A 50 -5.20 -5.27 18.03
CA VAL A 50 -5.95 -4.48 17.05
C VAL A 50 -7.44 -4.72 17.21
N ARG A 51 -8.20 -3.66 17.50
CA ARG A 51 -9.65 -3.68 17.64
C ARG A 51 -10.28 -2.77 16.60
N TYR A 52 -11.26 -3.28 15.85
CA TYR A 52 -12.02 -2.49 14.88
C TYR A 52 -12.94 -1.47 15.54
N LEU A 53 -13.11 -0.34 14.88
CA LEU A 53 -13.97 0.78 15.25
C LEU A 53 -14.81 1.22 14.04
N LEU A 54 -15.91 1.90 14.30
CA LEU A 54 -16.79 2.50 13.28
C LEU A 54 -17.20 1.48 12.19
N ASP A 55 -17.10 1.85 10.91
CA ASP A 55 -17.52 1.01 9.77
C ASP A 55 -16.67 -0.28 9.59
N ALA A 56 -15.55 -0.40 10.31
CA ALA A 56 -14.77 -1.63 10.34
C ALA A 56 -15.33 -2.69 11.30
N VAL A 57 -16.24 -2.32 12.22
CA VAL A 57 -16.81 -3.27 13.19
C VAL A 57 -17.61 -4.34 12.43
N GLY A 58 -17.29 -5.61 12.69
CA GLY A 58 -17.90 -6.75 12.02
C GLY A 58 -17.24 -7.17 10.71
N MET A 59 -16.27 -6.41 10.20
CA MET A 59 -15.50 -6.79 9.01
C MET A 59 -14.65 -8.03 9.29
N ILE A 60 -14.56 -8.92 8.30
CA ILE A 60 -13.72 -10.12 8.35
C ILE A 60 -12.32 -9.74 7.90
N PRO A 61 -11.26 -10.01 8.71
CA PRO A 61 -9.89 -9.70 8.33
C PRO A 61 -9.43 -10.46 7.09
N ALA A 62 -8.63 -9.77 6.25
CA ALA A 62 -7.96 -10.39 5.12
C ALA A 62 -6.69 -11.14 5.56
N LYS A 63 -6.38 -12.27 4.91
CA LYS A 63 -5.20 -13.07 5.23
C LYS A 63 -4.81 -14.05 4.11
N MET A 64 -3.54 -14.42 4.09
CA MET A 64 -3.05 -15.54 3.28
C MET A 64 -3.54 -16.89 3.83
N ASN A 65 -4.04 -17.74 2.97
CA ASN A 65 -4.21 -19.16 3.24
C ASN A 65 -2.97 -19.90 2.72
N TYR A 66 -2.02 -20.18 3.60
CA TYR A 66 -0.76 -20.82 3.23
C TYR A 66 -0.91 -22.27 2.78
N THR A 67 -2.02 -22.94 3.09
CA THR A 67 -2.29 -24.31 2.65
C THR A 67 -2.73 -24.35 1.19
N SER A 68 -3.63 -23.45 0.79
CA SER A 68 -4.12 -23.37 -0.60
C SER A 68 -3.25 -22.46 -1.49
N GLY A 69 -2.41 -21.60 -0.91
CA GLY A 69 -1.65 -20.58 -1.63
C GLY A 69 -2.51 -19.43 -2.20
N THR A 70 -3.72 -19.25 -1.66
CA THR A 70 -4.67 -18.20 -2.07
C THR A 70 -4.82 -17.13 -1.01
N PHE A 71 -5.10 -15.90 -1.43
CA PHE A 71 -5.41 -14.82 -0.52
C PHE A 71 -6.91 -14.72 -0.29
N ASP A 72 -7.31 -14.69 0.99
CA ASP A 72 -8.69 -14.44 1.42
C ASP A 72 -8.81 -12.95 1.75
N TYR A 73 -9.57 -12.23 0.94
CA TYR A 73 -9.81 -10.79 1.13
C TYR A 73 -10.73 -10.49 2.32
N GLY A 74 -11.42 -11.48 2.88
CA GLY A 74 -12.44 -11.25 3.89
C GLY A 74 -13.50 -10.27 3.40
N SER A 75 -13.67 -9.16 4.13
CA SER A 75 -14.61 -8.10 3.75
C SER A 75 -13.99 -6.97 2.92
N TRP A 76 -12.74 -7.07 2.46
CA TRP A 76 -11.95 -5.96 1.94
C TRP A 76 -11.74 -5.94 0.43
N ALA A 77 -12.32 -6.91 -0.33
CA ALA A 77 -12.11 -7.02 -1.78
C ALA A 77 -12.46 -5.72 -2.54
N ASP A 78 -13.58 -5.08 -2.17
CA ASP A 78 -14.10 -3.87 -2.82
C ASP A 78 -13.89 -2.60 -1.95
N ALA A 79 -12.84 -2.58 -1.11
CA ALA A 79 -12.54 -1.41 -0.30
C ALA A 79 -12.11 -0.23 -1.19
N PHE A 80 -12.61 0.97 -0.90
CA PHE A 80 -12.40 2.18 -1.72
C PHE A 80 -10.92 2.54 -1.93
N PHE A 81 -10.05 2.01 -1.09
CA PHE A 81 -8.60 2.25 -1.14
C PHE A 81 -7.80 1.17 -1.88
N MET A 82 -8.44 0.24 -2.59
CA MET A 82 -7.71 -0.78 -3.37
C MET A 82 -7.07 -0.14 -4.60
N PRO A 83 -5.72 -0.25 -4.75
CA PRO A 83 -5.03 0.35 -5.88
C PRO A 83 -5.17 -0.49 -7.15
N ARG A 84 -4.92 0.13 -8.29
CA ARG A 84 -4.98 -0.51 -9.61
C ARG A 84 -3.58 -0.57 -10.25
N PRO A 85 -3.13 -1.72 -10.78
CA PRO A 85 -1.85 -1.81 -11.47
C PRO A 85 -1.93 -1.17 -12.87
N CYS A 86 -0.92 -0.35 -13.21
CA CYS A 86 -0.86 0.34 -14.48
C CYS A 86 0.57 0.47 -15.02
N MET A 87 0.70 0.76 -16.30
CA MET A 87 1.91 1.32 -16.87
C MET A 87 1.77 2.84 -16.91
N LEU A 88 2.62 3.52 -16.14
CA LEU A 88 2.65 4.98 -15.99
C LEU A 88 3.81 5.53 -16.81
N LYS A 89 3.51 6.42 -17.77
CA LYS A 89 4.54 7.11 -18.56
C LYS A 89 5.34 8.09 -17.71
N PHE A 90 6.51 8.46 -18.18
CA PHE A 90 7.35 9.45 -17.48
C PHE A 90 6.71 10.84 -17.38
N ASP A 91 5.75 11.17 -18.25
CA ASP A 91 4.97 12.41 -18.20
C ASP A 91 3.85 12.39 -17.13
N GLY A 92 3.72 11.28 -16.38
CA GLY A 92 2.72 11.12 -15.34
C GLY A 92 1.34 10.65 -15.84
N THR A 93 1.20 10.31 -17.12
CA THR A 93 -0.06 9.79 -17.67
C THR A 93 -0.11 8.26 -17.62
N VAL A 94 -1.24 7.69 -17.22
CA VAL A 94 -1.48 6.25 -17.32
C VAL A 94 -1.64 5.88 -18.79
N ASP A 95 -0.79 4.99 -19.30
CA ASP A 95 -0.88 4.48 -20.67
C ASP A 95 -1.98 3.42 -20.77
N TYR A 96 -1.92 2.43 -19.87
CA TYR A 96 -2.94 1.39 -19.76
C TYR A 96 -2.87 0.70 -18.39
N TYR A 97 -4.00 0.07 -18.01
CA TYR A 97 -4.06 -0.75 -16.80
C TYR A 97 -3.63 -2.18 -17.08
N LEU A 98 -3.02 -2.80 -16.08
CA LEU A 98 -2.57 -4.18 -16.09
C LEU A 98 -3.65 -5.10 -15.49
N ASN A 99 -3.61 -6.37 -15.88
CA ASN A 99 -4.42 -7.39 -15.24
C ASN A 99 -3.82 -7.68 -13.84
N GLU A 100 -4.58 -7.46 -12.78
CA GLU A 100 -4.12 -7.66 -11.40
C GLU A 100 -3.68 -9.09 -11.09
N ASN A 101 -4.27 -10.08 -11.78
CA ASN A 101 -3.96 -11.50 -11.61
C ASN A 101 -2.79 -11.98 -12.47
N ASP A 102 -2.40 -11.21 -13.49
CA ASP A 102 -1.24 -11.47 -14.33
C ASP A 102 -0.69 -10.15 -14.90
N LEU A 103 0.27 -9.56 -14.22
CA LEU A 103 0.86 -8.28 -14.62
C LEU A 103 1.56 -8.30 -15.98
N THR A 104 1.84 -9.51 -16.55
CA THR A 104 2.37 -9.63 -17.93
C THR A 104 1.30 -9.37 -18.99
N LYS A 105 0.05 -9.11 -18.57
CA LYS A 105 -1.11 -8.85 -19.41
C LYS A 105 -1.72 -7.50 -19.11
N LYS A 106 -2.29 -6.87 -20.14
CA LYS A 106 -3.23 -5.76 -20.02
C LYS A 106 -4.62 -6.27 -19.64
N LEU A 107 -5.54 -5.38 -19.28
CA LEU A 107 -6.92 -5.76 -18.98
C LEU A 107 -7.63 -6.50 -20.13
N ASP A 108 -7.28 -6.21 -21.37
CA ASP A 108 -7.82 -6.90 -22.56
C ASP A 108 -7.19 -8.27 -22.84
N GLY A 109 -6.22 -8.70 -22.00
CA GLY A 109 -5.51 -9.97 -22.12
C GLY A 109 -4.31 -9.96 -23.07
N THR A 110 -4.04 -8.87 -23.76
CA THR A 110 -2.82 -8.71 -24.58
C THR A 110 -1.57 -8.56 -23.73
N GLY A 111 -0.38 -8.76 -24.32
CA GLY A 111 0.90 -8.62 -23.61
C GLY A 111 1.14 -7.21 -23.11
N SER A 112 1.69 -7.08 -21.92
CA SER A 112 2.10 -5.80 -21.32
C SER A 112 3.60 -5.55 -21.48
N ASP A 113 4.04 -4.32 -21.21
CA ASP A 113 5.44 -3.89 -21.25
C ASP A 113 6.15 -4.00 -19.89
N VAL A 114 5.64 -4.75 -18.92
CA VAL A 114 6.24 -4.82 -17.57
C VAL A 114 7.66 -5.37 -17.55
N THR A 115 8.09 -6.09 -18.60
CA THR A 115 9.46 -6.61 -18.77
C THR A 115 10.32 -5.76 -19.72
N ASN A 116 9.74 -4.74 -20.35
CA ASN A 116 10.41 -3.91 -21.35
C ASN A 116 11.17 -2.77 -20.67
N ILE A 117 12.49 -2.90 -20.54
CA ILE A 117 13.33 -1.87 -19.92
C ILE A 117 13.38 -0.57 -20.75
N ASP A 118 13.10 -0.63 -22.05
CA ASP A 118 13.09 0.53 -22.94
C ASP A 118 11.72 1.24 -22.99
N TYR A 119 10.70 0.70 -22.31
CA TYR A 119 9.41 1.38 -22.18
C TYR A 119 9.57 2.76 -21.53
N ALA A 120 8.92 3.80 -22.07
CA ALA A 120 9.07 5.18 -21.59
C ALA A 120 8.18 5.48 -20.36
N GLY A 121 8.30 4.64 -19.31
CA GLY A 121 7.53 4.73 -18.08
C GLY A 121 7.86 3.59 -17.13
N ASN A 122 7.04 3.40 -16.10
CA ASN A 122 7.23 2.42 -15.04
C ASN A 122 5.92 1.64 -14.77
N ALA A 123 6.06 0.41 -14.28
CA ALA A 123 4.94 -0.36 -13.75
C ALA A 123 4.63 0.13 -12.32
N MET A 124 3.44 0.66 -12.11
CA MET A 124 3.04 1.34 -10.88
C MET A 124 1.69 0.83 -10.38
N MET A 125 1.44 0.99 -9.09
CA MET A 125 0.11 0.91 -8.51
C MET A 125 -0.45 2.32 -8.40
N GLU A 126 -1.60 2.57 -9.01
CA GLU A 126 -2.35 3.82 -8.90
C GLU A 126 -3.28 3.75 -7.69
N TRP A 127 -3.18 4.73 -6.80
CA TRP A 127 -4.03 4.89 -5.63
C TRP A 127 -4.99 6.05 -5.83
N GLY A 128 -6.24 5.84 -5.43
CA GLY A 128 -7.34 6.77 -5.73
C GLY A 128 -7.91 6.56 -7.14
N ASP A 129 -9.16 6.88 -7.31
CA ASP A 129 -9.87 6.79 -8.61
C ASP A 129 -10.18 8.16 -9.21
N GLY A 130 -9.60 9.22 -8.64
CA GLY A 130 -9.88 10.62 -8.98
C GLY A 130 -11.06 11.21 -8.22
N THR A 131 -11.88 10.37 -7.57
CA THR A 131 -13.03 10.79 -6.75
C THR A 131 -12.77 10.50 -5.27
N ASP A 132 -12.31 9.29 -4.97
CA ASP A 132 -12.02 8.85 -3.62
C ASP A 132 -10.55 9.09 -3.26
N ILE A 133 -10.30 10.14 -2.48
CA ILE A 133 -9.02 10.44 -1.84
C ILE A 133 -9.02 9.77 -0.47
N ILE A 134 -7.91 9.12 -0.11
CA ILE A 134 -7.79 8.47 1.19
C ILE A 134 -7.33 9.47 2.24
N TRP A 135 -8.22 9.74 3.19
CA TRP A 135 -7.96 10.58 4.34
C TRP A 135 -7.65 9.71 5.56
N MET A 136 -6.70 10.13 6.37
CA MET A 136 -6.28 9.41 7.56
C MET A 136 -6.18 10.36 8.75
N LYS A 137 -6.64 9.91 9.92
CA LYS A 137 -6.45 10.56 11.21
C LYS A 137 -5.83 9.57 12.18
N ILE A 138 -4.83 10.01 12.93
CA ILE A 138 -4.19 9.23 14.00
C ILE A 138 -4.42 9.97 15.30
N GLU A 139 -4.97 9.29 16.30
CA GLU A 139 -5.23 9.80 17.63
C GLU A 139 -4.50 8.96 18.68
N PRO A 140 -3.33 9.41 19.19
CA PRO A 140 -2.64 8.75 20.28
C PRO A 140 -3.48 8.75 21.55
N ASP A 141 -3.39 7.68 22.34
CA ASP A 141 -4.05 7.62 23.64
C ASP A 141 -3.37 8.57 24.63
N LYS A 142 -4.19 9.26 25.43
CA LYS A 142 -3.66 10.20 26.42
C LYS A 142 -2.83 9.48 27.48
N GLY A 143 -1.55 9.78 27.52
CA GLY A 143 -0.62 9.22 28.51
C GLY A 143 -0.06 7.85 28.17
N ASP A 144 -0.39 7.33 26.98
CA ASP A 144 0.17 6.09 26.45
C ASP A 144 0.72 6.31 25.00
N PRO A 145 2.04 6.48 24.85
CA PRO A 145 2.63 6.75 23.56
C PRO A 145 2.67 5.52 22.61
N TYR A 146 2.29 4.34 23.11
CA TYR A 146 2.32 3.09 22.33
C TYR A 146 0.94 2.69 21.80
N SER A 147 -0.12 3.34 22.29
CA SER A 147 -1.51 3.04 21.94
C SER A 147 -2.18 4.22 21.24
N GLY A 148 -3.18 3.91 20.42
CA GLY A 148 -3.93 4.93 19.72
C GLY A 148 -4.89 4.39 18.68
N SER A 149 -5.72 5.28 18.18
CA SER A 149 -6.72 4.98 17.15
C SER A 149 -6.32 5.57 15.81
N VAL A 150 -6.61 4.83 14.73
CA VAL A 150 -6.43 5.25 13.35
C VAL A 150 -7.77 5.18 12.64
N TYR A 151 -8.06 6.21 11.88
CA TYR A 151 -9.29 6.33 11.09
C TYR A 151 -8.93 6.57 9.64
N ILE A 152 -9.52 5.80 8.74
CA ILE A 152 -9.34 5.86 7.28
C ILE A 152 -10.68 6.18 6.64
N SER A 153 -10.73 7.23 5.84
CA SER A 153 -11.98 7.71 5.23
C SER A 153 -11.78 8.09 3.76
N ASN A 154 -12.86 8.00 2.98
CA ASN A 154 -12.89 8.51 1.60
C ASN A 154 -13.26 9.99 1.50
N TYR A 155 -13.35 10.70 2.62
CA TYR A 155 -13.60 12.13 2.68
C TYR A 155 -12.96 12.75 3.92
N GLN A 156 -12.77 14.05 3.94
CA GLN A 156 -12.30 14.78 5.12
C GLN A 156 -13.43 14.94 6.12
N VAL A 157 -13.43 14.12 7.18
CA VAL A 157 -14.47 14.14 8.22
C VAL A 157 -14.39 15.41 9.08
N ASP A 158 -13.16 15.77 9.48
CA ASP A 158 -12.84 16.98 10.25
C ASP A 158 -11.41 17.45 9.95
N ALA A 159 -10.98 18.56 10.54
CA ALA A 159 -9.65 19.13 10.32
C ALA A 159 -8.47 18.25 10.79
N GLY A 160 -8.73 17.20 11.57
CA GLY A 160 -7.71 16.22 12.01
C GLY A 160 -7.43 15.15 10.97
N TYR A 161 -8.25 15.04 9.91
CA TYR A 161 -7.99 14.12 8.81
C TYR A 161 -7.10 14.76 7.76
N HIS A 162 -6.05 14.07 7.39
CA HIS A 162 -5.06 14.49 6.40
C HIS A 162 -4.92 13.44 5.29
N CYS A 163 -4.60 13.89 4.09
CA CYS A 163 -4.37 13.04 2.92
C CYS A 163 -2.92 13.14 2.42
N TYR A 164 -1.95 12.95 3.32
CA TYR A 164 -0.53 13.20 3.04
C TYR A 164 0.01 12.49 1.81
N ALA A 165 -0.42 11.25 1.52
CA ALA A 165 -0.03 10.53 0.32
C ALA A 165 -0.63 11.13 -0.97
N PHE A 166 -1.70 11.90 -0.84
CA PHE A 166 -2.37 12.60 -1.96
C PHE A 166 -1.98 14.08 -2.01
N GLN A 167 -0.72 14.38 -1.76
CA GLN A 167 -0.20 15.75 -1.87
C GLN A 167 1.01 15.79 -2.79
N ASP A 168 1.11 16.87 -3.57
CA ASP A 168 2.33 17.20 -4.30
C ASP A 168 3.39 17.80 -3.35
N ILE A 169 4.58 18.09 -3.87
CA ILE A 169 5.68 18.68 -3.08
C ILE A 169 5.35 20.07 -2.49
N ASN A 170 4.32 20.74 -3.01
CA ASN A 170 3.87 22.04 -2.54
C ASN A 170 2.71 21.92 -1.53
N GLY A 171 2.25 20.68 -1.26
CA GLY A 171 1.14 20.39 -0.35
C GLY A 171 -0.24 20.53 -1.00
N ASN A 172 -0.33 20.69 -2.33
CA ASN A 172 -1.61 20.68 -3.03
C ASN A 172 -2.14 19.25 -3.10
N ILE A 173 -3.47 19.11 -2.95
CA ILE A 173 -4.14 17.82 -3.09
C ILE A 173 -4.13 17.40 -4.57
N ILE A 174 -3.70 16.16 -4.80
CA ILE A 174 -3.69 15.50 -6.11
C ILE A 174 -4.68 14.34 -6.13
N PRO A 175 -5.30 14.03 -7.28
CA PRO A 175 -6.35 12.99 -7.37
C PRO A 175 -5.80 11.56 -7.24
N HIS A 176 -4.53 11.37 -7.53
CA HIS A 176 -3.85 10.06 -7.52
C HIS A 176 -2.43 10.19 -6.99
N PHE A 177 -1.96 9.16 -6.27
CA PHE A 177 -0.53 8.94 -6.09
C PHE A 177 -0.16 7.54 -6.58
N TYR A 178 1.13 7.31 -6.81
CA TYR A 178 1.60 6.08 -7.43
C TYR A 178 2.72 5.45 -6.61
N THR A 179 2.64 4.14 -6.40
CA THR A 179 3.72 3.37 -5.78
C THR A 179 4.28 2.34 -6.75
N PRO A 180 5.59 2.01 -6.70
CA PRO A 180 6.18 1.07 -7.64
C PRO A 180 5.67 -0.35 -7.40
N ILE A 181 5.35 -1.08 -8.48
CA ILE A 181 5.07 -2.51 -8.40
C ILE A 181 6.34 -3.27 -8.00
N TYR A 182 7.48 -2.90 -8.56
CA TYR A 182 8.76 -3.58 -8.37
C TYR A 182 9.77 -2.74 -7.62
N GLN A 183 10.65 -3.37 -6.87
CA GLN A 183 11.82 -2.69 -6.30
C GLN A 183 12.69 -2.09 -7.40
N GLY A 184 13.21 -0.89 -7.15
CA GLY A 184 13.87 -0.09 -8.18
C GLY A 184 15.18 -0.69 -8.71
N CYS A 185 15.38 -0.58 -10.01
CA CYS A 185 16.69 -0.71 -10.67
C CYS A 185 17.03 0.61 -11.37
N VAL A 186 18.27 0.75 -11.87
CA VAL A 186 18.66 1.93 -12.64
C VAL A 186 19.06 1.51 -14.04
N ASP A 187 18.40 2.11 -15.05
CA ASP A 187 18.66 1.83 -16.46
C ASP A 187 19.96 2.50 -16.98
N SER A 188 20.29 2.23 -18.24
CA SER A 188 21.49 2.80 -18.89
C SER A 188 21.46 4.33 -19.02
N ALA A 189 20.28 4.95 -19.00
CA ALA A 189 20.10 6.40 -18.97
C ALA A 189 20.19 6.98 -17.56
N GLY A 190 20.37 6.14 -16.55
CA GLY A 190 20.47 6.52 -15.14
C GLY A 190 19.12 6.82 -14.49
N ARG A 191 18.01 6.37 -15.05
CA ARG A 191 16.65 6.55 -14.51
C ARG A 191 16.30 5.42 -13.55
N LEU A 192 15.58 5.73 -12.47
CA LEU A 192 15.05 4.74 -11.54
C LEU A 192 13.82 4.05 -12.17
N ARG A 193 13.86 2.72 -12.27
CA ARG A 193 12.86 1.93 -12.98
C ARG A 193 12.16 0.93 -12.08
N SER A 194 10.84 0.85 -12.23
CA SER A 194 9.99 -0.21 -11.70
C SER A 194 9.58 -1.13 -12.85
N ILE A 195 10.42 -2.12 -13.14
CA ILE A 195 10.29 -3.06 -14.28
C ILE A 195 10.58 -4.48 -13.79
N SER A 196 9.87 -5.46 -14.36
CA SER A 196 10.02 -6.89 -14.06
C SER A 196 11.30 -7.47 -14.67
N GLY A 197 11.86 -8.52 -14.06
CA GLY A 197 13.03 -9.25 -14.56
C GLY A 197 14.38 -8.59 -14.25
N GLN A 198 14.40 -7.49 -13.49
CA GLN A 198 15.60 -6.73 -13.22
C GLN A 198 16.28 -7.14 -11.92
N VAL A 199 17.59 -6.95 -11.87
CA VAL A 199 18.34 -6.96 -10.61
C VAL A 199 18.08 -5.66 -9.88
N VAL A 200 17.71 -5.74 -8.61
CA VAL A 200 17.38 -4.57 -7.77
C VAL A 200 18.63 -3.68 -7.64
N GLY A 201 18.43 -2.36 -7.68
CA GLY A 201 19.49 -1.37 -7.55
C GLY A 201 20.18 -1.47 -6.19
N LYS A 202 21.53 -1.28 -6.18
CA LYS A 202 22.37 -1.46 -5.00
C LYS A 202 23.55 -0.47 -5.00
N ASN A 203 24.23 -0.37 -3.86
CA ASN A 203 25.45 0.42 -3.70
C ASN A 203 25.30 1.88 -4.12
N ARG A 204 24.14 2.50 -3.77
CA ARG A 204 23.85 3.90 -4.06
C ARG A 204 23.62 4.68 -2.78
N THR A 205 23.97 5.95 -2.81
CA THR A 205 23.55 6.90 -1.77
C THR A 205 22.08 7.29 -1.97
N ALA A 206 21.44 7.84 -0.92
CA ALA A 206 20.08 8.36 -1.03
C ALA A 206 19.98 9.42 -2.15
N GLN A 207 20.93 10.33 -2.24
CA GLN A 207 20.97 11.36 -3.29
C GLN A 207 21.03 10.74 -4.69
N GLN A 208 21.85 9.70 -4.91
CA GLN A 208 21.93 9.03 -6.21
C GLN A 208 20.63 8.33 -6.61
N GLU A 209 19.87 7.82 -5.64
CA GLU A 209 18.55 7.23 -5.90
C GLU A 209 17.51 8.30 -6.22
N MET A 210 17.56 9.44 -5.51
CA MET A 210 16.67 10.58 -5.78
C MET A 210 16.96 11.22 -7.13
N ASP A 211 18.23 11.40 -7.47
CA ASP A 211 18.65 11.92 -8.80
C ASP A 211 18.19 10.98 -9.93
N ALA A 212 18.24 9.66 -9.69
CA ALA A 212 17.77 8.69 -10.66
C ALA A 212 16.23 8.69 -10.81
N ALA A 213 15.49 8.95 -9.74
CA ALA A 213 14.04 9.16 -9.81
C ALA A 213 13.69 10.44 -10.57
N ALA A 214 14.35 11.55 -10.26
CA ALA A 214 14.15 12.84 -10.93
C ALA A 214 14.43 12.80 -12.44
N LYS A 215 15.27 11.90 -12.91
CA LYS A 215 15.49 11.66 -14.35
C LYS A 215 14.29 11.04 -15.09
N CYS A 216 13.31 10.52 -14.36
CA CYS A 216 12.07 10.06 -14.95
C CYS A 216 11.09 11.21 -15.25
N GLY A 217 11.19 12.30 -14.48
CA GLY A 217 10.33 13.49 -14.62
C GLY A 217 10.31 14.30 -13.32
N ASN A 218 9.68 15.49 -13.36
CA ASN A 218 9.72 16.43 -12.23
C ASN A 218 9.03 15.91 -10.97
N ASP A 219 8.00 15.08 -11.11
CA ASP A 219 7.17 14.57 -9.99
C ASP A 219 7.45 13.08 -9.69
N TRP A 220 8.66 12.62 -10.05
CA TRP A 220 9.13 11.28 -9.71
C TRP A 220 10.07 11.32 -8.51
N TYR A 221 9.69 10.59 -7.47
CA TYR A 221 10.41 10.56 -6.18
C TYR A 221 10.73 9.10 -5.80
N ILE A 222 11.64 8.91 -4.84
CA ILE A 222 11.72 7.66 -4.09
C ILE A 222 10.62 7.63 -3.01
N GLU A 223 10.42 6.47 -2.36
CA GLU A 223 9.35 6.26 -1.37
C GLU A 223 9.27 7.40 -0.34
N GLN A 224 8.08 7.96 -0.14
CA GLN A 224 7.82 9.03 0.83
C GLN A 224 7.21 8.44 2.11
N TYR A 225 7.50 9.05 3.25
CA TYR A 225 7.00 8.55 4.53
C TYR A 225 5.49 8.65 4.66
N GLY A 226 4.86 9.66 4.08
CA GLY A 226 3.40 9.77 4.03
C GLY A 226 2.73 8.57 3.36
N ASP A 227 3.28 8.13 2.22
CA ASP A 227 2.80 6.94 1.49
C ASP A 227 3.01 5.67 2.31
N ARG A 228 4.22 5.52 2.86
CA ARG A 228 4.59 4.37 3.69
C ARG A 228 3.71 4.24 4.92
N LEU A 229 3.45 5.34 5.60
CA LEU A 229 2.59 5.38 6.78
C LEU A 229 1.17 4.96 6.44
N LEU A 230 0.58 5.54 5.39
CA LEU A 230 -0.76 5.17 4.93
C LEU A 230 -0.84 3.67 4.62
N ILE A 231 0.07 3.14 3.80
CA ILE A 231 0.05 1.74 3.40
C ILE A 231 0.19 0.80 4.61
N ASN A 232 1.07 1.12 5.58
CA ASN A 232 1.20 0.33 6.79
C ASN A 232 -0.09 0.33 7.63
N MET A 233 -0.78 1.48 7.72
CA MET A 233 -2.07 1.56 8.43
C MET A 233 -3.15 0.78 7.69
N LEU A 234 -3.18 0.81 6.35
CA LEU A 234 -4.10 -0.01 5.56
C LEU A 234 -3.83 -1.52 5.74
N LEU A 235 -2.56 -1.95 5.77
CA LEU A 235 -2.21 -3.35 6.05
C LEU A 235 -2.70 -3.79 7.44
N THR A 236 -2.51 -2.94 8.45
CA THR A 236 -3.01 -3.19 9.82
C THR A 236 -4.55 -3.25 9.86
N LEU A 237 -5.22 -2.34 9.16
CA LEU A 237 -6.68 -2.32 9.05
C LEU A 237 -7.22 -3.61 8.45
N ILE A 238 -6.76 -3.99 7.23
CA ILE A 238 -7.33 -5.13 6.54
C ILE A 238 -7.00 -6.47 7.19
N SER A 239 -5.82 -6.61 7.80
CA SER A 239 -5.43 -7.85 8.49
C SER A 239 -5.92 -7.93 9.94
N LYS A 240 -6.34 -6.80 10.52
CA LYS A 240 -6.62 -6.69 11.97
C LYS A 240 -5.44 -7.17 12.82
N SER A 241 -4.22 -6.89 12.38
CA SER A 241 -2.98 -7.35 13.03
C SER A 241 -1.84 -6.36 12.77
N THR A 242 -0.94 -6.22 13.74
CA THR A 242 0.33 -5.50 13.56
C THR A 242 1.43 -6.39 13.00
N ASP A 243 1.18 -7.69 12.80
CA ASP A 243 2.11 -8.64 12.18
C ASP A 243 1.74 -8.90 10.71
N SER A 244 2.26 -8.06 9.82
CA SER A 244 2.07 -8.21 8.38
C SER A 244 2.67 -9.51 7.83
N GLN A 245 3.74 -10.04 8.42
CA GLN A 245 4.40 -11.25 7.93
C GLN A 245 3.53 -12.49 8.16
N THR A 246 2.84 -12.57 9.29
CA THR A 246 1.87 -13.66 9.54
C THR A 246 0.62 -13.51 8.65
N ALA A 247 0.15 -12.28 8.41
CA ALA A 247 -1.07 -12.05 7.64
C ALA A 247 -0.88 -12.22 6.13
N PHE A 248 0.24 -11.75 5.57
CA PHE A 248 0.45 -11.64 4.12
C PHE A 248 1.61 -12.52 3.59
N GLY A 249 2.49 -13.02 4.45
CA GLY A 249 3.66 -13.79 4.10
C GLY A 249 4.95 -13.15 4.59
N ARG A 250 5.98 -13.97 4.81
CA ARG A 250 7.26 -13.50 5.39
C ARG A 250 8.08 -12.63 4.44
N GLY A 251 7.82 -12.71 3.14
CA GLY A 251 8.69 -12.12 2.14
C GLY A 251 10.05 -12.82 2.08
N TYR A 252 10.94 -12.37 1.21
CA TYR A 252 12.29 -12.93 1.08
C TYR A 252 13.18 -12.43 2.22
N SER A 253 13.19 -13.15 3.33
CA SER A 253 13.89 -12.81 4.58
C SER A 253 15.07 -13.73 4.92
N GLU A 254 15.19 -14.88 4.25
CA GLU A 254 16.27 -15.86 4.45
C GLU A 254 17.42 -15.70 3.44
N MET A 255 17.53 -14.53 2.82
CA MET A 255 18.67 -14.22 1.97
C MET A 255 19.97 -14.15 2.77
N GLY A 256 21.06 -14.64 2.18
CA GLY A 256 22.41 -14.33 2.64
C GLY A 256 22.74 -12.83 2.45
N TRP A 257 23.87 -12.39 2.98
CA TRP A 257 24.35 -11.02 2.83
C TRP A 257 24.98 -10.75 1.44
N ASN A 258 24.92 -11.71 0.52
CA ASN A 258 25.48 -11.61 -0.81
C ASN A 258 24.47 -11.04 -1.80
N GLU A 259 24.90 -10.14 -2.65
CA GLU A 259 24.10 -9.55 -3.71
C GLU A 259 23.54 -10.56 -4.73
N ALA A 260 24.25 -11.70 -4.89
CA ALA A 260 23.81 -12.79 -5.75
C ALA A 260 22.55 -13.51 -5.24
N ASP A 261 22.24 -13.33 -3.95
CA ASP A 261 21.10 -13.97 -3.30
C ASP A 261 19.80 -13.17 -3.44
N MET A 262 19.88 -11.89 -3.91
CA MET A 262 18.67 -11.08 -4.11
C MET A 262 17.80 -11.63 -5.24
N LEU A 263 16.49 -11.66 -5.00
CA LEU A 263 15.51 -12.00 -6.03
C LEU A 263 15.47 -10.90 -7.10
N LYS A 264 15.41 -11.32 -8.37
CA LYS A 264 15.03 -10.42 -9.45
C LYS A 264 13.55 -10.05 -9.31
N THR A 265 13.22 -8.85 -9.76
CA THR A 265 11.84 -8.37 -9.80
C THR A 265 10.96 -9.20 -10.73
N GLY A 266 9.66 -9.28 -10.46
CA GLY A 266 8.69 -9.97 -11.32
C GLY A 266 8.58 -11.47 -11.08
N SER A 267 9.12 -11.98 -9.96
CA SER A 267 9.06 -13.41 -9.63
C SER A 267 7.64 -13.92 -9.34
N ILE A 268 6.72 -13.01 -9.02
CA ILE A 268 5.33 -13.30 -8.65
C ILE A 268 4.30 -12.48 -9.45
N ASN A 269 4.58 -12.20 -10.72
CA ASN A 269 3.68 -11.42 -11.61
C ASN A 269 2.26 -11.99 -11.72
N THR A 270 2.10 -13.31 -11.59
CA THR A 270 0.82 -14.04 -11.76
C THR A 270 0.12 -14.31 -10.43
N LYS A 271 0.33 -13.50 -9.41
CA LYS A 271 -0.11 -13.78 -8.03
C LYS A 271 -1.10 -12.75 -7.44
N GLY A 272 -1.93 -12.12 -8.25
CA GLY A 272 -2.93 -11.15 -7.76
C GLY A 272 -2.32 -9.95 -7.03
N LEU A 273 -3.14 -9.18 -6.30
CA LEU A 273 -2.69 -8.02 -5.52
C LEU A 273 -2.02 -8.40 -4.20
N PHE A 274 -2.34 -9.57 -3.66
CA PHE A 274 -1.77 -10.07 -2.41
C PHE A 274 -1.34 -11.52 -2.59
N TRP A 275 -0.12 -11.79 -2.21
CA TRP A 275 0.41 -13.15 -2.17
C TRP A 275 1.68 -13.23 -1.33
N GLY A 276 1.86 -14.34 -0.65
CA GLY A 276 3.09 -14.65 0.07
C GLY A 276 3.10 -16.06 0.59
N GLU A 277 4.24 -16.46 1.13
CA GLU A 277 4.43 -17.73 1.83
C GLU A 277 5.09 -17.50 3.20
N ASN A 278 5.12 -18.52 4.02
CA ASN A 278 5.64 -18.43 5.39
C ASN A 278 7.07 -18.94 5.56
N THR A 279 7.76 -19.35 4.47
CA THR A 279 9.13 -19.90 4.54
C THR A 279 10.21 -18.83 4.55
N GLY A 280 9.92 -17.62 4.08
CA GLY A 280 10.92 -16.55 3.95
C GLY A 280 11.84 -16.69 2.74
N LYS A 281 11.50 -17.56 1.77
CA LYS A 281 12.34 -17.89 0.60
C LYS A 281 11.83 -17.30 -0.71
N LEU A 282 10.62 -16.77 -0.73
CA LEU A 282 9.99 -16.17 -1.89
C LEU A 282 9.60 -14.70 -1.63
N ALA A 283 9.33 -13.99 -2.71
CA ALA A 283 8.81 -12.64 -2.66
C ALA A 283 7.44 -12.61 -1.95
N VAL A 284 7.06 -11.45 -1.46
CA VAL A 284 5.72 -11.13 -0.97
C VAL A 284 5.11 -10.06 -1.86
N LYS A 285 3.79 -10.09 -2.05
CA LYS A 285 3.05 -9.03 -2.72
C LYS A 285 1.95 -8.52 -1.81
N VAL A 286 1.89 -7.22 -1.58
CA VAL A 286 0.83 -6.53 -0.86
C VAL A 286 0.39 -5.32 -1.66
N PHE A 287 -0.92 -5.14 -1.83
CA PHE A 287 -1.50 -4.11 -2.69
C PHE A 287 -0.81 -4.04 -4.07
N GLY A 288 -0.48 -5.17 -4.67
CA GLY A 288 0.20 -5.27 -5.97
C GLY A 288 1.71 -4.98 -5.95
N MET A 289 2.26 -4.46 -4.86
CA MET A 289 3.68 -4.14 -4.71
C MET A 289 4.49 -5.39 -4.35
N GLU A 290 5.38 -5.83 -5.23
CA GLU A 290 6.29 -6.95 -5.00
C GLU A 290 7.41 -6.53 -4.04
N ASN A 291 7.70 -7.38 -3.05
CA ASN A 291 8.71 -7.15 -2.03
C ASN A 291 8.54 -5.80 -1.31
N TYR A 292 7.29 -5.48 -0.90
CA TYR A 292 7.02 -4.30 -0.06
C TYR A 292 7.85 -4.32 1.23
N TYR A 293 8.16 -5.50 1.72
CA TYR A 293 9.19 -5.80 2.72
C TYR A 293 9.96 -7.07 2.32
N GLY A 294 11.15 -7.25 2.87
CA GLY A 294 12.08 -8.31 2.45
C GLY A 294 12.87 -7.97 1.19
N ASN A 295 13.73 -8.89 0.76
CA ASN A 295 14.66 -8.82 -0.36
C ASN A 295 15.74 -7.72 -0.24
N GLN A 296 15.40 -6.46 -0.04
CA GLN A 296 16.34 -5.36 0.13
C GLN A 296 15.79 -4.27 1.05
N TRP A 297 16.68 -3.55 1.71
CA TRP A 297 16.36 -2.35 2.46
C TRP A 297 15.79 -1.27 1.55
N ARG A 298 14.76 -0.57 2.03
CA ARG A 298 14.16 0.56 1.35
C ARG A 298 14.55 1.85 2.04
N ARG A 299 14.84 2.88 1.25
CA ARG A 299 14.98 4.24 1.74
C ARG A 299 13.64 4.94 1.69
N THR A 300 13.30 5.61 2.75
CA THR A 300 12.06 6.38 2.87
C THR A 300 12.42 7.83 3.19
N VAL A 301 12.06 8.75 2.32
CA VAL A 301 12.21 10.18 2.57
C VAL A 301 11.11 10.66 3.51
N GLY A 302 11.46 11.56 4.42
CA GLY A 302 10.49 12.09 5.38
C GLY A 302 10.49 11.37 6.75
N LEU A 303 11.36 10.36 6.94
CA LEU A 303 11.62 9.73 8.24
C LEU A 303 13.12 9.75 8.52
N ASN A 304 13.52 10.32 9.63
CA ASN A 304 14.92 10.37 10.06
C ASN A 304 15.05 10.15 11.55
N LEU A 305 16.16 9.57 11.98
CA LEU A 305 16.51 9.38 13.38
C LEU A 305 17.73 10.26 13.71
N VAL A 306 17.53 11.28 14.51
CA VAL A 306 18.58 12.23 14.89
C VAL A 306 18.74 12.22 16.42
N ASN A 307 19.91 11.79 16.90
CA ASN A 307 20.20 11.70 18.33
C ASN A 307 19.17 10.89 19.13
N GLY A 308 18.66 9.80 18.55
CA GLY A 308 17.64 8.95 19.18
C GLY A 308 16.20 9.47 19.09
N ILE A 309 15.97 10.59 18.43
CA ILE A 309 14.64 11.18 18.24
C ILE A 309 14.22 11.01 16.78
N TYR A 310 13.03 10.44 16.57
CA TYR A 310 12.43 10.39 15.24
C TYR A 310 11.99 11.79 14.81
N LYS A 311 12.31 12.13 13.57
CA LYS A 311 11.87 13.35 12.90
C LYS A 311 11.14 12.97 11.63
N THR A 312 9.93 13.49 11.48
CA THR A 312 9.03 13.12 10.39
C THR A 312 8.67 14.33 9.53
N LYS A 313 8.49 14.08 8.25
CA LYS A 313 7.86 14.99 7.28
C LYS A 313 6.89 14.17 6.45
N LEU A 314 5.60 14.38 6.65
CA LEU A 314 4.54 13.59 6.02
C LEU A 314 4.19 14.08 4.61
N THR A 315 4.46 15.36 4.31
CA THR A 315 4.34 15.89 2.94
C THR A 315 5.55 15.48 2.10
N PRO A 316 5.41 15.26 0.79
CA PRO A 316 6.51 14.87 -0.09
C PRO A 316 7.72 15.81 0.00
N SER A 317 8.89 15.26 -0.15
CA SER A 317 10.16 16.00 -0.03
C SER A 317 11.20 15.44 -0.99
N THR A 318 12.09 16.32 -1.46
CA THR A 318 13.29 15.97 -2.22
C THR A 318 14.56 16.00 -1.36
N ALA A 319 14.43 16.18 -0.03
CA ALA A 319 15.57 16.16 0.89
C ALA A 319 16.06 14.72 1.11
N ASP A 320 17.37 14.51 0.99
CA ASP A 320 18.03 13.20 1.11
C ASP A 320 18.24 12.71 2.56
N GLY A 321 17.73 13.46 3.54
CA GLY A 321 17.93 13.19 4.95
C GLY A 321 19.21 13.79 5.52
N SER A 322 20.06 14.48 4.71
CA SER A 322 21.21 15.24 5.20
C SER A 322 20.80 16.46 6.03
N THR A 323 19.57 16.94 5.81
CA THR A 323 18.95 17.98 6.62
C THR A 323 17.55 17.55 7.06
N VAL A 324 17.15 18.01 8.23
CA VAL A 324 15.79 17.79 8.78
C VAL A 324 15.00 19.10 8.91
N LYS A 325 15.36 20.10 8.09
CA LYS A 325 14.64 21.37 8.03
C LYS A 325 13.19 21.13 7.56
N GLY A 326 12.23 21.57 8.33
CA GLY A 326 10.82 21.38 8.05
C GLY A 326 10.27 19.99 8.45
N TYR A 327 11.07 19.19 9.16
CA TYR A 327 10.59 17.95 9.78
C TYR A 327 10.03 18.26 11.17
N ASN A 328 8.91 17.64 11.50
CA ASN A 328 8.34 17.69 12.84
C ASN A 328 9.18 16.82 13.80
N THR A 329 9.24 17.25 15.04
CA THR A 329 9.82 16.45 16.11
C THR A 329 8.66 15.79 16.83
N ASP A 330 8.31 14.59 16.40
CA ASP A 330 7.34 13.75 17.07
C ASP A 330 8.14 12.76 17.91
N GLY A 331 8.29 13.06 19.16
CA GLY A 331 8.92 12.23 20.17
C GLY A 331 7.93 11.80 21.19
#